data_6f59c8f3d9649652b9ba69364c1f61cb
#
_entry.id   6f59c8f3d9649652b9ba69364c1f61cb
#
_cell.length_a   1.000
_cell.length_b   1.000
_cell.length_c   1.000
_cell.angle_alpha   90.00
_cell.angle_beta   90.00
_cell.angle_gamma   90.00
#
_symmetry.space_group_name_H-M   'P 1'
#
loop_
_entity.id
_entity.type
_entity.pdbx_description
1 polymer ?
#
loop_
_entity_poly.entity_id
_entity_poly.type
_entity_poly.pdbx_seq_one_letter_code
_entity_poly.pdbx_strand_id
1 'polypeptide(L)'
;MKKARILLGAALATTLSFGFVSCSSSNDDNSGNNNQVTDENVVADDASALSLVNGVYSHWQPLSSSFSFIIELNSNKLISFEGEESEAGPVNSRFEQDPTTWYQVKIFNHLFLGIAQDNEAIATIENSLKAGKVSQAGYNAAVGKAKFLRALAYLKLTQLWGEVPVFTEKGGSTTDRKSIDEVFAQIVSDLTDAESLLKNYDGDPRVPSKQAAEALLARAYLVWGDNPLSAAEVEAIANGQADPQFSKTDSRLEKAVEYANKVIASGLLKLDPEYNKLWGRDYESNKRGTNEHLFTIAHDGDKVDAQGNHQTHCSWTFPFQNGEYGNGYTQNHTEVADDNLYDDWKAEQPNDKRLAETYFVEIKNPEDGKTYHYYSPVYTPINGKGVDQSYENSENLEITKNSVDRIEIRYAEVLLIKAEALVQLGRNSEAAEPFNQLRRRAGIAEVSAPTFDQIKREWDYEFTYEQFSVLNSYRWKDLISSVKLVKNYKHFADDWKTSLGNTYTADQEAYFTKVHNHLRAKYNNVRGKHYRQPIPTGLSGEDLGIAQNPGY
;
A
#
# COMPACT_ATOMS: atom_id res chain seq x y z
N MET A 1 36.77 -19.56 -12.30
CA MET A 1 35.76 -18.56 -11.94
C MET A 1 34.91 -19.15 -10.79
N LYS A 2 35.17 -18.71 -9.56
CA LYS A 2 34.42 -19.16 -8.39
C LYS A 2 33.07 -18.44 -8.38
N LYS A 3 31.97 -19.17 -8.53
CA LYS A 3 30.63 -18.63 -8.36
C LYS A 3 30.52 -18.13 -6.92
N ALA A 4 30.46 -16.83 -6.73
CA ALA A 4 30.09 -16.21 -5.47
C ALA A 4 28.62 -16.57 -5.22
N ARG A 5 28.37 -17.52 -4.35
CA ARG A 5 27.03 -17.76 -3.77
C ARG A 5 26.77 -16.62 -2.79
N ILE A 6 26.12 -15.56 -3.26
CA ILE A 6 25.66 -14.49 -2.38
C ILE A 6 24.39 -14.97 -1.72
N LEU A 7 24.50 -15.20 -0.42
CA LEU A 7 23.43 -15.58 0.49
C LEU A 7 22.55 -14.35 0.73
N LEU A 8 21.35 -14.30 0.15
CA LEU A 8 20.33 -13.29 0.52
C LEU A 8 20.01 -13.30 2.03
N GLY A 9 20.25 -14.43 2.69
CA GLY A 9 20.05 -14.58 4.13
C GLY A 9 21.31 -14.50 5.00
N ALA A 10 22.52 -14.75 4.47
CA ALA A 10 23.73 -14.84 5.30
C ALA A 10 24.55 -13.53 5.33
N ALA A 11 24.50 -12.69 4.34
CA ALA A 11 25.14 -11.37 4.40
C ALA A 11 24.43 -10.41 5.36
N LEU A 12 23.15 -10.69 5.70
CA LEU A 12 22.36 -9.89 6.66
C LEU A 12 22.51 -10.37 8.12
N ALA A 13 22.93 -11.61 8.36
CA ALA A 13 23.08 -12.14 9.73
C ALA A 13 24.33 -11.56 10.45
N THR A 14 25.28 -10.97 9.75
CA THR A 14 26.54 -10.49 10.35
C THR A 14 26.56 -9.03 10.76
N THR A 15 25.52 -8.24 10.45
CA THR A 15 25.43 -6.83 10.87
C THR A 15 24.27 -6.55 11.85
N LEU A 16 23.49 -7.55 12.25
CA LEU A 16 22.35 -7.40 13.18
C LEU A 16 22.72 -7.71 14.64
N SER A 17 23.90 -7.28 15.09
CA SER A 17 24.17 -7.10 16.54
C SER A 17 23.59 -5.79 17.04
N PHE A 18 22.38 -5.40 16.59
CA PHE A 18 21.69 -4.24 17.13
C PHE A 18 20.71 -4.66 18.21
N GLY A 19 20.96 -4.13 19.42
CA GLY A 19 20.13 -4.34 20.57
C GLY A 19 18.66 -4.03 20.31
N PHE A 20 17.82 -4.98 20.60
CA PHE A 20 16.38 -4.81 20.64
C PHE A 20 16.03 -3.79 21.74
N VAL A 21 15.65 -2.58 21.36
CA VAL A 21 15.01 -1.64 22.29
C VAL A 21 13.55 -2.06 22.41
N SER A 22 13.24 -2.73 23.51
CA SER A 22 11.88 -3.01 23.93
C SER A 22 11.16 -1.69 24.24
N CYS A 23 10.09 -1.38 23.55
CA CYS A 23 9.16 -0.34 23.97
C CYS A 23 8.25 -0.87 25.08
N SER A 24 8.64 -0.72 26.32
CA SER A 24 7.73 -0.80 27.46
C SER A 24 7.66 0.56 28.13
N SER A 25 6.46 1.14 28.15
CA SER A 25 6.14 2.29 28.98
C SER A 25 5.99 1.81 30.43
N SER A 26 6.96 2.08 31.28
CA SER A 26 6.80 2.31 32.72
C SER A 26 8.08 2.87 33.28
N ASN A 27 7.98 4.04 33.91
CA ASN A 27 8.99 4.55 34.80
C ASN A 27 9.20 3.54 35.92
N ASP A 28 10.41 3.07 36.09
CA ASP A 28 11.03 2.91 37.41
C ASP A 28 12.54 2.65 37.23
N ASP A 29 13.28 3.34 38.06
CA ASP A 29 14.73 3.24 38.17
C ASP A 29 15.19 1.85 38.63
N ASN A 30 16.31 1.47 38.06
CA ASN A 30 17.30 0.53 38.57
C ASN A 30 17.27 -0.92 38.10
N SER A 31 18.45 -1.28 37.71
CA SER A 31 19.03 -2.62 37.48
C SER A 31 18.92 -3.18 36.08
N GLY A 32 20.11 -3.25 35.46
CA GLY A 32 20.36 -3.99 34.23
C GLY A 32 19.79 -5.40 34.28
N ASN A 33 18.83 -5.63 33.40
CA ASN A 33 18.46 -6.96 33.00
C ASN A 33 18.75 -7.09 31.49
N ASN A 34 19.97 -7.56 31.22
CA ASN A 34 20.27 -8.21 29.95
C ASN A 34 19.30 -9.38 29.81
N ASN A 35 18.27 -9.23 29.00
CA ASN A 35 17.54 -10.37 28.46
C ASN A 35 18.47 -11.07 27.47
N GLN A 36 19.46 -11.76 27.99
CA GLN A 36 20.26 -12.72 27.25
C GLN A 36 19.35 -13.89 26.91
N VAL A 37 19.12 -14.10 25.60
CA VAL A 37 18.70 -15.38 25.05
C VAL A 37 19.76 -16.39 25.50
N THR A 38 19.46 -17.16 26.54
CA THR A 38 20.38 -18.11 27.17
C THR A 38 20.54 -19.39 26.39
N ASP A 39 19.77 -19.55 25.31
CA ASP A 39 19.88 -20.62 24.31
C ASP A 39 19.55 -20.00 22.95
N GLU A 40 20.43 -20.07 21.96
CA GLU A 40 20.34 -19.35 20.68
C GLU A 40 19.05 -19.63 19.88
N ASN A 41 18.18 -20.54 20.34
CA ASN A 41 17.03 -21.04 19.61
C ASN A 41 15.69 -21.04 20.39
N VAL A 42 15.60 -20.39 21.54
CA VAL A 42 14.37 -20.34 22.34
C VAL A 42 14.17 -18.97 22.99
N VAL A 43 12.91 -18.53 23.11
CA VAL A 43 12.52 -17.36 23.90
C VAL A 43 12.03 -17.77 25.28
N ALA A 44 12.05 -16.83 26.24
CA ALA A 44 11.81 -17.12 27.64
C ALA A 44 10.35 -17.38 27.99
N ASP A 45 9.41 -16.70 27.31
CA ASP A 45 7.98 -16.69 27.62
C ASP A 45 7.13 -16.19 26.43
N ASP A 46 5.81 -16.13 26.63
CA ASP A 46 4.84 -15.65 25.64
C ASP A 46 5.07 -14.17 25.25
N ALA A 47 5.46 -13.33 26.19
CA ALA A 47 5.73 -11.92 25.92
C ALA A 47 6.95 -11.73 25.02
N SER A 48 8.02 -12.48 25.27
CA SER A 48 9.23 -12.50 24.45
C SER A 48 8.95 -13.04 23.04
N ALA A 49 8.07 -14.07 22.92
CA ALA A 49 7.64 -14.58 21.61
C ALA A 49 6.91 -13.51 20.80
N LEU A 50 5.99 -12.79 21.42
CA LEU A 50 5.26 -11.71 20.77
C LEU A 50 6.16 -10.53 20.41
N SER A 51 7.11 -10.17 21.30
CA SER A 51 8.10 -9.11 21.06
C SER A 51 8.99 -9.42 19.84
N LEU A 52 9.38 -10.68 19.67
CA LEU A 52 10.18 -11.11 18.51
C LEU A 52 9.46 -10.81 17.18
N VAL A 53 8.17 -11.13 17.10
CA VAL A 53 7.35 -10.84 15.91
C VAL A 53 7.03 -9.35 15.79
N ASN A 54 6.88 -8.62 16.90
CA ASN A 54 6.67 -7.18 16.86
C ASN A 54 7.87 -6.44 16.22
N GLY A 55 9.08 -6.97 16.36
CA GLY A 55 10.27 -6.45 15.68
C GLY A 55 10.13 -6.46 14.15
N VAL A 56 9.40 -7.43 13.57
CA VAL A 56 9.16 -7.49 12.13
C VAL A 56 8.33 -6.33 11.61
N TYR A 57 7.45 -5.76 12.43
CA TYR A 57 6.65 -4.57 12.08
C TYR A 57 7.51 -3.36 11.73
N SER A 58 8.71 -3.26 12.29
CA SER A 58 9.63 -2.17 11.99
C SER A 58 10.04 -2.11 10.51
N HIS A 59 9.91 -3.21 9.77
CA HIS A 59 10.15 -3.24 8.32
C HIS A 59 8.98 -2.70 7.50
N TRP A 60 7.77 -2.74 8.04
CA TRP A 60 6.58 -2.24 7.36
C TRP A 60 6.41 -0.71 7.47
N GLN A 61 6.80 -0.13 8.59
CA GLN A 61 6.66 1.32 8.84
C GLN A 61 7.37 2.17 7.78
N PRO A 62 8.68 1.93 7.47
CA PRO A 62 9.39 2.71 6.46
C PRO A 62 8.88 2.49 5.03
N LEU A 63 8.08 1.42 4.80
CA LEU A 63 7.52 1.13 3.49
C LEU A 63 6.20 1.84 3.23
N SER A 64 5.56 2.40 4.24
CA SER A 64 4.21 2.99 4.12
C SER A 64 4.15 4.08 3.05
N SER A 65 5.09 5.03 3.04
CA SER A 65 5.22 6.03 1.99
C SER A 65 5.73 5.44 0.68
N SER A 66 6.75 4.57 0.74
CA SER A 66 7.39 4.01 -0.45
C SER A 66 6.43 3.23 -1.34
N PHE A 67 5.45 2.53 -0.77
CA PHE A 67 4.39 1.86 -1.54
C PHE A 67 3.54 2.86 -2.32
N SER A 68 3.19 4.01 -1.73
CA SER A 68 2.43 5.03 -2.43
C SER A 68 3.17 5.54 -3.66
N PHE A 69 4.48 5.73 -3.60
CA PHE A 69 5.29 6.15 -4.75
C PHE A 69 5.29 5.15 -5.91
N ILE A 70 5.29 3.85 -5.64
CA ILE A 70 5.21 2.86 -6.72
C ILE A 70 3.77 2.65 -7.18
N ILE A 71 2.82 2.51 -6.25
CA ILE A 71 1.48 2.06 -6.57
C ILE A 71 0.64 3.20 -7.17
N GLU A 72 0.78 4.41 -6.64
CA GLU A 72 -0.03 5.55 -7.12
C GLU A 72 0.64 6.28 -8.30
N LEU A 73 1.97 6.47 -8.28
CA LEU A 73 2.67 7.16 -9.36
C LEU A 73 2.76 6.32 -10.66
N ASN A 74 2.85 5.00 -10.57
CA ASN A 74 2.78 4.12 -11.75
C ASN A 74 1.34 3.88 -12.23
N SER A 75 0.42 4.79 -11.91
CA SER A 75 -0.98 4.75 -12.31
C SER A 75 -1.40 6.06 -13.01
N ASN A 76 -2.69 6.19 -13.31
CA ASN A 76 -3.28 7.42 -13.81
C ASN A 76 -3.93 8.28 -12.71
N LYS A 77 -3.53 8.13 -11.44
CA LYS A 77 -4.15 8.81 -10.30
C LYS A 77 -3.27 9.91 -9.69
N LEU A 78 -1.95 9.73 -9.78
CA LEU A 78 -0.99 10.64 -9.17
C LEU A 78 0.16 10.90 -10.13
N ILE A 79 0.71 12.11 -10.09
CA ILE A 79 1.92 12.48 -10.82
C ILE A 79 2.92 13.13 -9.87
N SER A 80 4.20 12.92 -10.13
CA SER A 80 5.32 13.59 -9.46
C SER A 80 6.20 14.20 -10.53
N PHE A 81 6.27 15.53 -10.61
CA PHE A 81 6.91 16.24 -11.71
C PHE A 81 7.98 17.25 -11.30
N GLU A 82 8.13 17.50 -10.00
CA GLU A 82 9.20 18.34 -9.45
C GLU A 82 10.27 17.48 -8.77
N GLY A 83 11.44 18.05 -8.58
CA GLY A 83 12.63 17.38 -8.13
C GLY A 83 13.67 17.25 -9.25
N GLU A 84 14.82 16.69 -8.96
CA GLU A 84 15.80 16.37 -10.01
C GLU A 84 15.24 15.26 -10.91
N GLU A 85 15.57 15.31 -12.21
CA GLU A 85 15.08 14.32 -13.19
C GLU A 85 15.41 12.87 -12.81
N SER A 86 16.45 12.67 -12.00
CA SER A 86 16.90 11.37 -11.49
C SER A 86 16.21 10.94 -10.19
N GLU A 87 15.38 11.78 -9.57
CA GLU A 87 14.70 11.41 -8.32
C GLU A 87 13.65 10.34 -8.55
N ALA A 88 13.53 9.42 -7.58
CA ALA A 88 12.69 8.24 -7.69
C ALA A 88 11.20 8.54 -7.88
N GLY A 89 10.69 9.66 -7.39
CA GLY A 89 9.31 10.10 -7.60
C GLY A 89 9.00 10.39 -9.08
N PRO A 90 9.64 11.40 -9.72
CA PRO A 90 9.49 11.71 -11.13
C PRO A 90 9.79 10.52 -12.05
N VAL A 91 10.83 9.73 -11.76
CA VAL A 91 11.21 8.53 -12.53
C VAL A 91 10.08 7.49 -12.54
N ASN A 92 9.50 7.17 -11.38
CA ASN A 92 8.35 6.26 -11.30
C ASN A 92 7.15 6.84 -12.03
N SER A 93 6.84 8.10 -11.80
CA SER A 93 5.68 8.76 -12.41
C SER A 93 5.74 8.78 -13.94
N ARG A 94 6.95 8.83 -14.55
CA ARG A 94 7.15 8.78 -16.00
C ARG A 94 7.36 7.37 -16.56
N PHE A 95 7.27 6.31 -15.75
CA PHE A 95 7.58 4.93 -16.17
C PHE A 95 9.02 4.76 -16.69
N GLU A 96 9.98 5.38 -16.02
CA GLU A 96 11.42 5.32 -16.33
C GLU A 96 12.21 4.51 -15.31
N GLN A 97 11.52 3.86 -14.37
CA GLN A 97 12.17 3.06 -13.32
C GLN A 97 13.02 1.93 -13.89
N ASP A 98 14.14 1.69 -13.23
CA ASP A 98 15.13 0.67 -13.52
C ASP A 98 15.48 -0.14 -12.24
N PRO A 99 16.36 -1.16 -12.32
CA PRO A 99 16.77 -1.97 -11.16
C PRO A 99 17.43 -1.20 -10.01
N THR A 100 17.88 0.02 -10.24
CA THR A 100 18.56 0.86 -9.24
C THR A 100 17.64 1.90 -8.60
N THR A 101 16.41 2.03 -9.10
CA THR A 101 15.46 3.02 -8.61
C THR A 101 15.11 2.78 -7.14
N TRP A 102 15.32 3.81 -6.30
CA TRP A 102 15.35 3.69 -4.84
C TRP A 102 14.12 3.02 -4.22
N TYR A 103 12.91 3.37 -4.65
CA TYR A 103 11.70 2.80 -4.04
C TYR A 103 11.55 1.30 -4.36
N GLN A 104 11.91 0.86 -5.57
CA GLN A 104 11.94 -0.56 -5.94
C GLN A 104 12.96 -1.32 -5.07
N VAL A 105 14.19 -0.78 -4.97
CA VAL A 105 15.26 -1.35 -4.13
C VAL A 105 14.79 -1.45 -2.68
N LYS A 106 14.27 -0.36 -2.13
CA LYS A 106 13.82 -0.30 -0.73
C LYS A 106 12.72 -1.31 -0.44
N ILE A 107 11.63 -1.30 -1.22
CA ILE A 107 10.47 -2.16 -0.93
C ILE A 107 10.82 -3.63 -1.07
N PHE A 108 11.45 -4.01 -2.18
CA PHE A 108 11.80 -5.42 -2.45
C PHE A 108 12.68 -6.00 -1.34
N ASN A 109 13.77 -5.32 -1.02
CA ASN A 109 14.71 -5.79 0.00
C ASN A 109 14.08 -5.83 1.40
N HIS A 110 13.33 -4.81 1.81
CA HIS A 110 12.67 -4.81 3.13
C HIS A 110 11.59 -5.87 3.27
N LEU A 111 10.85 -6.19 2.21
CA LEU A 111 9.88 -7.29 2.25
C LEU A 111 10.58 -8.64 2.44
N PHE A 112 11.69 -8.89 1.72
CA PHE A 112 12.46 -10.12 1.93
C PHE A 112 13.17 -10.18 3.28
N LEU A 113 13.60 -9.04 3.83
CA LEU A 113 14.08 -8.94 5.21
C LEU A 113 13.01 -9.33 6.22
N GLY A 114 11.80 -8.81 6.06
CA GLY A 114 10.66 -9.17 6.89
C GLY A 114 10.34 -10.66 6.81
N ILE A 115 10.32 -11.25 5.60
CA ILE A 115 10.11 -12.70 5.40
C ILE A 115 11.19 -13.53 6.12
N ALA A 116 12.46 -13.14 6.01
CA ALA A 116 13.54 -13.86 6.69
C ALA A 116 13.40 -13.80 8.21
N GLN A 117 13.00 -12.66 8.77
CA GLN A 117 12.75 -12.51 10.20
C GLN A 117 11.49 -13.25 10.66
N ASP A 118 10.42 -13.28 9.87
CA ASP A 118 9.24 -14.10 10.17
C ASP A 118 9.61 -15.59 10.23
N ASN A 119 10.44 -16.08 9.30
CA ASN A 119 10.92 -17.46 9.29
C ASN A 119 11.75 -17.78 10.55
N GLU A 120 12.63 -16.86 10.95
CA GLU A 120 13.43 -16.98 12.18
C GLU A 120 12.54 -17.01 13.42
N ALA A 121 11.56 -16.09 13.49
CA ALA A 121 10.62 -15.99 14.61
C ALA A 121 9.77 -17.26 14.72
N ILE A 122 9.19 -17.74 13.63
CA ILE A 122 8.38 -18.96 13.60
C ILE A 122 9.19 -20.15 14.15
N ALA A 123 10.39 -20.40 13.62
CA ALA A 123 11.23 -21.52 14.04
C ALA A 123 11.64 -21.42 15.52
N THR A 124 11.99 -20.23 15.99
CA THR A 124 12.37 -19.99 17.39
C THR A 124 11.20 -20.21 18.33
N ILE A 125 10.00 -19.73 17.98
CA ILE A 125 8.79 -19.89 18.81
C ILE A 125 8.32 -21.35 18.82
N GLU A 126 8.43 -22.07 17.70
CA GLU A 126 8.15 -23.53 17.66
C GLU A 126 9.07 -24.34 18.60
N ASN A 127 10.36 -24.01 18.62
CA ASN A 127 11.31 -24.62 19.55
C ASN A 127 10.98 -24.27 21.01
N SER A 128 10.56 -23.03 21.26
CA SER A 128 10.19 -22.58 22.61
C SER A 128 8.92 -23.26 23.12
N LEU A 129 7.94 -23.52 22.25
CA LEU A 129 6.76 -24.31 22.60
C LEU A 129 7.15 -25.73 22.95
N LYS A 130 8.00 -26.41 22.14
CA LYS A 130 8.51 -27.76 22.41
C LYS A 130 9.30 -27.82 23.72
N ALA A 131 10.03 -26.78 24.07
CA ALA A 131 10.76 -26.62 25.31
C ALA A 131 9.88 -26.26 26.52
N GLY A 132 8.59 -26.06 26.34
CA GLY A 132 7.64 -25.66 27.40
C GLY A 132 7.86 -24.24 27.93
N LYS A 133 8.55 -23.37 27.19
CA LYS A 133 8.80 -21.98 27.56
C LYS A 133 7.66 -21.06 27.13
N VAL A 134 7.01 -21.36 26.03
CA VAL A 134 5.88 -20.63 25.47
C VAL A 134 4.63 -21.48 25.61
N SER A 135 3.51 -20.84 26.00
CA SER A 135 2.21 -21.51 26.04
C SER A 135 1.65 -21.71 24.63
N GLN A 136 0.67 -22.63 24.47
CA GLN A 136 -0.05 -22.75 23.20
C GLN A 136 -0.73 -21.46 22.78
N ALA A 137 -1.22 -20.67 23.73
CA ALA A 137 -1.85 -19.37 23.45
C ALA A 137 -0.82 -18.34 22.95
N GLY A 138 0.36 -18.29 23.57
CA GLY A 138 1.48 -17.44 23.13
C GLY A 138 1.98 -17.82 21.74
N TYR A 139 2.16 -19.13 21.51
CA TYR A 139 2.49 -19.67 20.20
C TYR A 139 1.47 -19.24 19.14
N ASN A 140 0.18 -19.47 19.41
CA ASN A 140 -0.88 -19.12 18.45
C ASN A 140 -0.87 -17.65 18.10
N ALA A 141 -0.73 -16.76 19.08
CA ALA A 141 -0.70 -15.32 18.86
C ALA A 141 0.52 -14.89 18.04
N ALA A 142 1.72 -15.39 18.41
CA ALA A 142 2.96 -14.95 17.78
C ALA A 142 3.16 -15.58 16.38
N VAL A 143 2.98 -16.89 16.23
CA VAL A 143 3.15 -17.58 14.95
C VAL A 143 2.03 -17.20 13.97
N GLY A 144 0.78 -17.05 14.45
CA GLY A 144 -0.32 -16.57 13.62
C GLY A 144 -0.03 -15.18 13.03
N LYS A 145 0.53 -14.28 13.85
CA LYS A 145 0.95 -12.95 13.42
C LYS A 145 2.10 -13.00 12.39
N ALA A 146 3.15 -13.79 12.66
CA ALA A 146 4.29 -13.92 11.75
C ALA A 146 3.86 -14.47 10.38
N LYS A 147 3.03 -15.52 10.35
CA LYS A 147 2.49 -16.07 9.09
C LYS A 147 1.62 -15.08 8.34
N PHE A 148 0.79 -14.31 9.04
CA PHE A 148 0.00 -13.23 8.43
C PHE A 148 0.90 -12.18 7.75
N LEU A 149 1.96 -11.71 8.42
CA LEU A 149 2.89 -10.72 7.87
C LEU A 149 3.70 -11.27 6.70
N ARG A 150 4.16 -12.53 6.79
CA ARG A 150 4.87 -13.20 5.70
C ARG A 150 4.00 -13.35 4.45
N ALA A 151 2.74 -13.75 4.63
CA ALA A 151 1.78 -13.83 3.55
C ALA A 151 1.50 -12.46 2.90
N LEU A 152 1.34 -11.41 3.71
CA LEU A 152 1.17 -10.04 3.20
C LEU A 152 2.40 -9.59 2.40
N ALA A 153 3.62 -9.91 2.88
CA ALA A 153 4.85 -9.59 2.17
C ALA A 153 4.92 -10.31 0.80
N TYR A 154 4.65 -11.61 0.76
CA TYR A 154 4.60 -12.35 -0.51
C TYR A 154 3.50 -11.85 -1.45
N LEU A 155 2.34 -11.44 -0.93
CA LEU A 155 1.27 -10.87 -1.76
C LEU A 155 1.71 -9.55 -2.40
N LYS A 156 2.32 -8.63 -1.66
CA LYS A 156 2.87 -7.38 -2.21
C LYS A 156 3.98 -7.66 -3.24
N LEU A 157 4.88 -8.60 -2.94
CA LEU A 157 5.94 -8.98 -3.86
C LEU A 157 5.38 -9.53 -5.18
N THR A 158 4.46 -10.51 -5.12
CA THR A 158 3.93 -11.11 -6.36
C THR A 158 3.06 -10.14 -7.15
N GLN A 159 2.30 -9.25 -6.49
CA GLN A 159 1.52 -8.23 -7.19
C GLN A 159 2.41 -7.23 -7.97
N LEU A 160 3.58 -6.87 -7.45
CA LEU A 160 4.47 -5.88 -8.07
C LEU A 160 5.51 -6.51 -9.01
N TRP A 161 6.08 -7.65 -8.64
CA TRP A 161 7.18 -8.28 -9.39
C TRP A 161 6.83 -9.59 -10.08
N GLY A 162 5.67 -10.16 -9.81
CA GLY A 162 5.19 -11.42 -10.37
C GLY A 162 5.83 -12.63 -9.73
N GLU A 163 6.50 -13.49 -10.50
CA GLU A 163 7.28 -14.61 -9.98
C GLU A 163 8.42 -14.07 -9.11
N VAL A 164 8.54 -14.62 -7.90
CA VAL A 164 9.56 -14.23 -6.91
C VAL A 164 10.13 -15.47 -6.21
N PRO A 165 11.33 -15.38 -5.62
CA PRO A 165 11.83 -16.44 -4.74
C PRO A 165 10.90 -16.70 -3.56
N VAL A 166 10.71 -17.97 -3.20
CA VAL A 166 9.94 -18.38 -2.02
C VAL A 166 10.80 -19.25 -1.10
N PHE A 167 10.91 -18.85 0.15
CA PHE A 167 11.57 -19.61 1.21
C PHE A 167 10.85 -19.39 2.54
N THR A 168 10.66 -20.47 3.30
CA THR A 168 9.84 -20.48 4.51
C THR A 168 10.59 -21.01 5.74
N GLU A 169 11.86 -21.37 5.57
CA GLU A 169 12.68 -21.95 6.62
C GLU A 169 13.66 -20.92 7.19
N LYS A 170 13.99 -21.05 8.47
CA LYS A 170 15.05 -20.29 9.14
C LYS A 170 16.36 -20.38 8.36
N GLY A 171 16.94 -19.23 8.04
CA GLY A 171 18.16 -19.15 7.24
C GLY A 171 18.00 -19.59 5.77
N GLY A 172 16.78 -19.87 5.34
CA GLY A 172 16.49 -20.21 3.95
C GLY A 172 16.78 -19.04 3.02
N SER A 173 17.33 -19.33 1.85
CA SER A 173 17.54 -18.35 0.77
C SER A 173 17.57 -19.06 -0.57
N THR A 174 17.04 -18.42 -1.59
CA THR A 174 17.08 -18.88 -2.98
C THR A 174 16.98 -17.70 -3.92
N THR A 175 17.55 -17.83 -5.09
CA THR A 175 17.36 -16.87 -6.19
C THR A 175 16.40 -17.40 -7.25
N ASP A 176 15.94 -18.65 -7.10
CA ASP A 176 15.03 -19.30 -8.03
C ASP A 176 13.62 -18.74 -7.84
N ARG A 177 13.09 -18.08 -8.86
CA ARG A 177 11.74 -17.55 -8.88
C ARG A 177 10.72 -18.68 -8.97
N LYS A 178 9.72 -18.65 -8.13
CA LYS A 178 8.58 -19.57 -8.16
C LYS A 178 7.48 -19.03 -9.06
N SER A 179 6.76 -19.93 -9.70
CA SER A 179 5.58 -19.54 -10.48
C SER A 179 4.57 -18.78 -9.63
N ILE A 180 3.75 -17.96 -10.25
CA ILE A 180 2.69 -17.22 -9.57
C ILE A 180 1.80 -18.15 -8.75
N ASP A 181 1.43 -19.31 -9.29
CA ASP A 181 0.60 -20.29 -8.60
C ASP A 181 1.30 -20.86 -7.35
N GLU A 182 2.61 -21.11 -7.39
CA GLU A 182 3.36 -21.55 -6.20
C GLU A 182 3.46 -20.44 -5.15
N VAL A 183 3.64 -19.18 -5.55
CA VAL A 183 3.66 -18.04 -4.60
C VAL A 183 2.29 -17.89 -3.94
N PHE A 184 1.20 -17.92 -4.70
CA PHE A 184 -0.15 -17.85 -4.13
C PHE A 184 -0.49 -19.06 -3.26
N ALA A 185 -0.03 -20.27 -3.60
CA ALA A 185 -0.19 -21.44 -2.74
C ALA A 185 0.47 -21.24 -1.37
N GLN A 186 1.66 -20.62 -1.32
CA GLN A 186 2.32 -20.27 -0.06
C GLN A 186 1.56 -19.20 0.71
N ILE A 187 1.08 -18.14 0.05
CA ILE A 187 0.26 -17.08 0.66
C ILE A 187 -0.99 -17.69 1.32
N VAL A 188 -1.70 -18.54 0.59
CA VAL A 188 -2.93 -19.20 1.09
C VAL A 188 -2.62 -20.14 2.25
N SER A 189 -1.53 -20.88 2.19
CA SER A 189 -1.09 -21.76 3.29
C SER A 189 -0.85 -20.95 4.57
N ASP A 190 -0.06 -19.88 4.50
CA ASP A 190 0.24 -19.04 5.65
C ASP A 190 -1.00 -18.37 6.23
N LEU A 191 -1.90 -17.87 5.38
CA LEU A 191 -3.13 -17.20 5.82
C LEU A 191 -4.15 -18.19 6.41
N THR A 192 -4.21 -19.42 5.91
CA THR A 192 -5.07 -20.47 6.47
C THR A 192 -4.60 -20.86 7.87
N ASP A 193 -3.29 -20.97 8.05
CA ASP A 193 -2.71 -21.20 9.37
C ASP A 193 -2.98 -19.99 10.30
N ALA A 194 -2.77 -18.78 9.81
CA ALA A 194 -3.06 -17.56 10.57
C ALA A 194 -4.55 -17.46 10.98
N GLU A 195 -5.49 -17.77 10.06
CA GLU A 195 -6.93 -17.86 10.37
C GLU A 195 -7.21 -18.82 11.54
N SER A 196 -6.52 -19.94 11.58
CA SER A 196 -6.72 -20.96 12.61
C SER A 196 -6.10 -20.59 13.97
N LEU A 197 -5.00 -19.83 13.96
CA LEU A 197 -4.20 -19.48 15.14
C LEU A 197 -4.64 -18.18 15.81
N LEU A 198 -5.05 -17.17 15.01
CA LEU A 198 -5.37 -15.86 15.50
C LEU A 198 -6.75 -15.80 16.18
N LYS A 199 -6.86 -14.90 17.16
CA LYS A 199 -8.14 -14.59 17.81
C LYS A 199 -9.04 -13.76 16.88
N ASN A 200 -10.32 -13.75 17.22
CA ASN A 200 -11.26 -12.83 16.57
C ASN A 200 -10.84 -11.38 16.80
N TYR A 201 -11.22 -10.52 15.85
CA TYR A 201 -11.05 -9.07 15.96
C TYR A 201 -11.73 -8.55 17.22
N ASP A 202 -11.00 -7.77 18.01
CA ASP A 202 -11.43 -7.25 19.32
C ASP A 202 -11.54 -5.72 19.37
N GLY A 203 -11.38 -5.06 18.20
CA GLY A 203 -11.42 -3.60 18.07
C GLY A 203 -10.06 -2.93 17.92
N ASP A 204 -8.95 -3.66 18.02
CA ASP A 204 -7.61 -3.12 17.76
C ASP A 204 -7.10 -3.55 16.36
N PRO A 205 -7.11 -2.66 15.36
CA PRO A 205 -6.64 -2.99 14.02
C PRO A 205 -5.12 -3.09 13.89
N ARG A 206 -4.35 -2.71 14.91
CA ARG A 206 -2.88 -2.81 14.91
C ARG A 206 -2.39 -4.23 15.13
N VAL A 207 -3.29 -5.12 15.56
CA VAL A 207 -3.00 -6.54 15.79
C VAL A 207 -3.73 -7.38 14.75
N PRO A 208 -3.06 -8.20 13.95
CA PRO A 208 -3.73 -9.10 13.03
C PRO A 208 -4.72 -10.00 13.76
N SER A 209 -5.92 -10.09 13.23
CA SER A 209 -7.00 -10.93 13.77
C SER A 209 -7.37 -12.05 12.79
N LYS A 210 -8.19 -13.00 13.24
CA LYS A 210 -8.77 -14.01 12.37
C LYS A 210 -9.48 -13.36 11.16
N GLN A 211 -10.28 -12.32 11.39
CA GLN A 211 -10.98 -11.61 10.33
C GLN A 211 -10.04 -10.86 9.39
N ALA A 212 -8.89 -10.39 9.88
CA ALA A 212 -7.85 -9.81 9.01
C ALA A 212 -7.24 -10.88 8.09
N ALA A 213 -6.99 -12.10 8.60
CA ALA A 213 -6.52 -13.22 7.78
C ALA A 213 -7.58 -13.65 6.75
N GLU A 214 -8.86 -13.72 7.14
CA GLU A 214 -9.98 -14.02 6.23
C GLU A 214 -10.11 -12.94 5.13
N ALA A 215 -9.98 -11.65 5.46
CA ALA A 215 -10.02 -10.56 4.50
C ALA A 215 -8.84 -10.61 3.53
N LEU A 216 -7.63 -10.90 4.02
CA LEU A 216 -6.45 -11.03 3.19
C LEU A 216 -6.51 -12.29 2.29
N LEU A 217 -7.14 -13.38 2.75
CA LEU A 217 -7.49 -14.53 1.91
C LEU A 217 -8.47 -14.15 0.78
N ALA A 218 -9.49 -13.35 1.10
CA ALA A 218 -10.43 -12.87 0.09
C ALA A 218 -9.70 -12.04 -0.98
N ARG A 219 -8.80 -11.12 -0.58
CA ARG A 219 -7.96 -10.33 -1.49
C ARG A 219 -7.03 -11.23 -2.32
N ALA A 220 -6.33 -12.17 -1.66
CA ALA A 220 -5.41 -13.07 -2.34
C ALA A 220 -6.13 -13.91 -3.41
N TYR A 221 -7.30 -14.48 -3.09
CA TYR A 221 -8.09 -15.25 -4.03
C TYR A 221 -8.70 -14.42 -5.16
N LEU A 222 -9.09 -13.16 -4.92
CA LEU A 222 -9.52 -12.25 -5.98
C LEU A 222 -8.37 -11.99 -6.95
N VAL A 223 -7.21 -11.57 -6.44
CA VAL A 223 -6.03 -11.27 -7.27
C VAL A 223 -5.58 -12.51 -8.06
N TRP A 224 -5.52 -13.67 -7.40
CA TRP A 224 -5.17 -14.93 -8.05
C TRP A 224 -6.25 -15.37 -9.06
N GLY A 225 -7.52 -15.10 -8.74
CA GLY A 225 -8.68 -15.35 -9.62
C GLY A 225 -8.66 -14.55 -10.90
N ASP A 226 -8.10 -13.35 -10.87
CA ASP A 226 -7.90 -12.48 -12.04
C ASP A 226 -6.71 -12.91 -12.92
N ASN A 227 -6.14 -14.09 -12.69
CA ASN A 227 -5.04 -14.68 -13.44
C ASN A 227 -3.91 -13.66 -13.72
N PRO A 228 -3.06 -13.31 -12.75
CA PRO A 228 -1.96 -12.38 -12.97
C PRO A 228 -1.09 -12.82 -14.17
N LEU A 229 -0.66 -11.88 -14.99
CA LEU A 229 0.18 -12.17 -16.16
C LEU A 229 1.45 -12.91 -15.75
N SER A 230 1.80 -13.99 -16.42
CA SER A 230 3.09 -14.68 -16.29
C SER A 230 4.23 -13.87 -16.92
N ALA A 231 5.48 -14.19 -16.59
CA ALA A 231 6.64 -13.54 -17.20
C ALA A 231 6.64 -13.66 -18.74
N ALA A 232 6.23 -14.82 -19.27
CA ALA A 232 6.13 -15.05 -20.72
C ALA A 232 5.05 -14.16 -21.39
N GLU A 233 3.90 -13.97 -20.73
CA GLU A 233 2.85 -13.06 -21.22
C GLU A 233 3.33 -11.61 -21.19
N VAL A 234 3.97 -11.18 -20.11
CA VAL A 234 4.57 -9.82 -20.01
C VAL A 234 5.62 -9.63 -21.10
N GLU A 235 6.46 -10.62 -21.38
CA GLU A 235 7.45 -10.57 -22.46
C GLU A 235 6.80 -10.41 -23.84
N ALA A 236 5.76 -11.20 -24.13
CA ALA A 236 5.03 -11.09 -25.39
C ALA A 236 4.38 -9.70 -25.55
N ILE A 237 3.79 -9.15 -24.48
CA ILE A 237 3.20 -7.81 -24.49
C ILE A 237 4.29 -6.74 -24.65
N ALA A 238 5.41 -6.85 -23.93
CA ALA A 238 6.53 -5.91 -24.00
C ALA A 238 7.15 -5.85 -25.41
N ASN A 239 7.18 -6.98 -26.11
CA ASN A 239 7.68 -7.11 -27.47
C ASN A 239 6.62 -6.77 -28.55
N GLY A 240 5.40 -6.38 -28.16
CA GLY A 240 4.31 -6.06 -29.09
C GLY A 240 3.75 -7.28 -29.85
N GLN A 241 3.96 -8.48 -29.31
CA GLN A 241 3.50 -9.74 -29.89
C GLN A 241 2.09 -10.13 -29.41
N ALA A 242 1.63 -9.55 -28.32
CA ALA A 242 0.30 -9.74 -27.74
C ALA A 242 -0.21 -8.45 -27.10
N ASP A 243 -1.52 -8.31 -27.00
CA ASP A 243 -2.18 -7.33 -26.16
C ASP A 243 -2.52 -7.94 -24.78
N PRO A 244 -2.48 -7.15 -23.70
CA PRO A 244 -2.89 -7.65 -22.40
C PRO A 244 -4.38 -8.03 -22.42
N GLN A 245 -4.68 -9.26 -22.02
CA GLN A 245 -6.05 -9.78 -22.01
C GLN A 245 -6.47 -10.13 -20.59
N PHE A 246 -7.63 -9.63 -20.18
CA PHE A 246 -8.25 -10.04 -18.94
C PHE A 246 -8.75 -11.48 -19.04
N SER A 247 -8.41 -12.29 -18.05
CA SER A 247 -8.93 -13.65 -17.87
C SER A 247 -9.14 -13.93 -16.39
N LYS A 248 -9.93 -14.96 -16.09
CA LYS A 248 -10.31 -15.29 -14.71
C LYS A 248 -10.40 -16.79 -14.46
N THR A 249 -10.32 -17.17 -13.19
CA THR A 249 -10.53 -18.53 -12.70
C THR A 249 -11.67 -18.56 -11.70
N ASP A 250 -12.83 -19.08 -12.12
CA ASP A 250 -14.08 -19.04 -11.34
C ASP A 250 -13.96 -19.69 -9.96
N SER A 251 -13.25 -20.82 -9.83
CA SER A 251 -13.09 -21.50 -8.54
C SER A 251 -12.31 -20.65 -7.51
N ARG A 252 -11.39 -19.81 -7.96
CA ARG A 252 -10.65 -18.87 -7.09
C ARG A 252 -11.53 -17.68 -6.71
N LEU A 253 -12.35 -17.19 -7.62
CA LEU A 253 -13.33 -16.13 -7.35
C LEU A 253 -14.41 -16.60 -6.36
N GLU A 254 -14.88 -17.85 -6.45
CA GLU A 254 -15.78 -18.43 -5.44
C GLU A 254 -15.13 -18.47 -4.05
N LYS A 255 -13.83 -18.74 -3.96
CA LYS A 255 -13.08 -18.65 -2.71
C LYS A 255 -12.98 -17.20 -2.18
N ALA A 256 -12.80 -16.22 -3.06
CA ALA A 256 -12.83 -14.81 -2.66
C ALA A 256 -14.19 -14.44 -2.03
N VAL A 257 -15.31 -14.89 -2.66
CA VAL A 257 -16.66 -14.71 -2.11
C VAL A 257 -16.83 -15.43 -0.78
N GLU A 258 -16.34 -16.68 -0.66
CA GLU A 258 -16.41 -17.47 0.57
C GLU A 258 -15.75 -16.72 1.75
N TYR A 259 -14.50 -16.28 1.58
CA TYR A 259 -13.76 -15.60 2.64
C TYR A 259 -14.31 -14.21 2.96
N ALA A 260 -14.74 -13.45 1.97
CA ALA A 260 -15.44 -12.19 2.21
C ALA A 260 -16.72 -12.41 3.03
N ASN A 261 -17.48 -13.48 2.75
CA ASN A 261 -18.66 -13.85 3.52
C ASN A 261 -18.34 -14.21 4.98
N LYS A 262 -17.20 -14.87 5.28
CA LYS A 262 -16.79 -15.16 6.66
C LYS A 262 -16.60 -13.86 7.45
N VAL A 263 -15.89 -12.88 6.88
CA VAL A 263 -15.69 -11.57 7.51
C VAL A 263 -17.03 -10.87 7.75
N ILE A 264 -17.90 -10.81 6.74
CA ILE A 264 -19.20 -10.15 6.82
C ILE A 264 -20.10 -10.84 7.87
N ALA A 265 -20.14 -12.16 7.86
CA ALA A 265 -20.95 -12.96 8.80
C ALA A 265 -20.45 -12.87 10.25
N SER A 266 -19.22 -12.46 10.50
CA SER A 266 -18.72 -12.25 11.87
C SER A 266 -19.49 -11.16 12.61
N GLY A 267 -20.04 -10.16 11.89
CA GLY A 267 -20.74 -9.02 12.47
C GLY A 267 -19.87 -8.07 13.31
N LEU A 268 -18.55 -8.29 13.32
CA LEU A 268 -17.58 -7.52 14.13
C LEU A 268 -17.20 -6.19 13.50
N LEU A 269 -17.41 -6.05 12.18
CA LEU A 269 -16.99 -4.91 11.39
C LEU A 269 -18.19 -4.27 10.70
N LYS A 270 -18.09 -2.98 10.46
CA LYS A 270 -19.10 -2.19 9.73
C LYS A 270 -18.43 -0.99 9.07
N LEU A 271 -19.07 -0.46 8.02
CA LEU A 271 -18.67 0.84 7.46
C LEU A 271 -18.85 1.95 8.50
N ASP A 272 -17.85 2.82 8.60
CA ASP A 272 -18.03 4.04 9.37
C ASP A 272 -18.98 4.97 8.59
N PRO A 273 -20.03 5.52 9.25
CA PRO A 273 -20.96 6.40 8.57
C PRO A 273 -20.34 7.74 8.17
N GLU A 274 -19.25 8.13 8.84
CA GLU A 274 -18.53 9.36 8.61
C GLU A 274 -17.18 9.02 7.92
N TYR A 275 -17.14 9.15 6.60
CA TYR A 275 -15.99 8.76 5.78
C TYR A 275 -14.69 9.48 6.17
N ASN A 276 -14.80 10.76 6.60
CA ASN A 276 -13.65 11.55 7.05
C ASN A 276 -12.95 11.00 8.29
N LYS A 277 -13.66 10.26 9.15
CA LYS A 277 -13.06 9.64 10.35
C LYS A 277 -12.06 8.54 10.04
N LEU A 278 -12.10 8.00 8.82
CA LEU A 278 -11.13 6.98 8.39
C LEU A 278 -9.69 7.52 8.34
N TRP A 279 -9.50 8.83 8.21
CA TRP A 279 -8.21 9.44 7.87
C TRP A 279 -7.58 10.27 9.01
N GLY A 280 -8.00 10.07 10.24
CA GLY A 280 -7.32 10.69 11.35
C GLY A 280 -7.66 12.17 11.62
N ARG A 281 -8.76 12.67 11.08
CA ARG A 281 -9.19 14.05 11.30
C ARG A 281 -9.61 14.37 12.75
N ASP A 282 -9.81 13.34 13.54
CA ASP A 282 -10.01 13.43 14.99
C ASP A 282 -8.91 12.59 15.65
N TYR A 283 -7.77 13.20 15.88
CA TYR A 283 -6.55 12.56 16.38
C TYR A 283 -6.75 11.76 17.67
N GLU A 284 -7.62 12.23 18.57
CA GLU A 284 -7.86 11.53 19.83
C GLU A 284 -8.70 10.26 19.64
N SER A 285 -9.65 10.27 18.71
CA SER A 285 -10.48 9.11 18.40
C SER A 285 -9.77 8.08 17.52
N ASN A 286 -8.78 8.49 16.76
CA ASN A 286 -8.12 7.69 15.71
C ASN A 286 -6.87 6.94 16.14
N LYS A 287 -6.41 7.08 17.37
CA LYS A 287 -5.27 6.27 17.87
C LYS A 287 -5.50 4.77 17.75
N ARG A 288 -6.74 4.33 17.49
CA ARG A 288 -7.13 2.92 17.39
C ARG A 288 -7.99 2.58 16.17
N GLY A 289 -8.13 3.50 15.22
CA GLY A 289 -8.97 3.29 14.05
C GLY A 289 -10.47 3.33 14.36
N THR A 290 -11.26 3.11 13.32
CA THR A 290 -12.72 2.97 13.41
C THR A 290 -13.10 1.48 13.35
N ASN A 291 -14.39 1.15 13.57
CA ASN A 291 -14.88 -0.21 13.37
C ASN A 291 -14.81 -0.71 11.91
N GLU A 292 -14.37 0.13 11.00
CA GLU A 292 -14.12 -0.23 9.61
C GLU A 292 -12.67 -0.70 9.38
N HIS A 293 -11.72 -0.25 10.22
CA HIS A 293 -10.32 -0.63 10.11
C HIS A 293 -10.13 -2.06 10.62
N LEU A 294 -9.63 -2.93 9.76
CA LEU A 294 -9.43 -4.34 10.08
C LEU A 294 -7.96 -4.67 10.34
N PHE A 295 -7.06 -4.03 9.60
CA PHE A 295 -5.63 -4.11 9.84
C PHE A 295 -4.93 -2.81 9.44
N THR A 296 -4.09 -2.29 10.33
CA THR A 296 -3.32 -1.06 10.12
C THR A 296 -1.86 -1.26 10.48
N ILE A 297 -0.98 -0.54 9.78
CA ILE A 297 0.42 -0.39 10.17
C ILE A 297 0.53 0.82 11.07
N ALA A 298 0.86 0.57 12.33
CA ALA A 298 0.95 1.61 13.35
C ALA A 298 2.13 2.57 13.09
N HIS A 299 1.88 3.84 13.30
CA HIS A 299 2.90 4.90 13.27
C HIS A 299 2.86 5.70 14.57
N ASP A 300 4.01 6.24 14.95
CA ASP A 300 4.15 7.10 16.12
C ASP A 300 5.13 8.23 15.78
N GLY A 301 4.58 9.40 15.48
CA GLY A 301 5.36 10.55 15.06
C GLY A 301 6.33 11.09 16.11
N ASP A 302 6.11 10.78 17.39
CA ASP A 302 6.99 11.18 18.48
C ASP A 302 8.19 10.24 18.64
N LYS A 303 8.12 9.03 18.07
CA LYS A 303 9.23 8.07 18.11
C LYS A 303 10.16 8.25 16.93
N VAL A 304 11.44 8.09 17.21
CA VAL A 304 12.51 8.09 16.22
C VAL A 304 13.13 6.70 16.11
N ASP A 305 13.56 6.33 14.90
CA ASP A 305 14.37 5.13 14.68
C ASP A 305 15.82 5.34 15.17
N ALA A 306 16.64 4.32 15.05
CA ALA A 306 18.06 4.37 15.44
C ALA A 306 18.88 5.41 14.64
N GLN A 307 18.37 5.89 13.52
CA GLN A 307 18.95 6.91 12.65
C GLN A 307 18.42 8.31 12.95
N GLY A 308 17.48 8.45 13.90
CA GLY A 308 16.88 9.73 14.29
C GLY A 308 15.69 10.16 13.40
N ASN A 309 15.20 9.29 12.50
CA ASN A 309 14.02 9.59 11.69
C ASN A 309 12.74 9.32 12.48
N HIS A 310 11.79 10.24 12.40
CA HIS A 310 10.48 10.02 13.03
C HIS A 310 9.72 8.85 12.37
N GLN A 311 9.05 8.04 13.19
CA GLN A 311 8.18 6.95 12.72
C GLN A 311 6.84 7.52 12.25
N THR A 312 6.84 8.24 11.16
CA THR A 312 5.67 8.90 10.63
C THR A 312 5.09 8.21 9.42
N HIS A 313 3.78 8.25 9.27
CA HIS A 313 3.15 8.10 7.97
C HIS A 313 3.29 9.42 7.23
N CYS A 314 4.22 9.50 6.28
CA CYS A 314 4.31 10.66 5.42
C CYS A 314 3.16 10.67 4.42
N SER A 315 2.29 11.65 4.55
CA SER A 315 1.41 12.08 3.47
C SER A 315 2.20 13.04 2.57
N TRP A 316 2.90 12.49 1.58
CA TRP A 316 3.75 13.26 0.65
C TRP A 316 2.96 14.10 -0.37
N THR A 317 1.67 14.20 -0.21
CA THR A 317 0.77 14.76 -1.22
C THR A 317 0.42 16.23 -1.01
N PHE A 318 1.18 16.96 -0.20
CA PHE A 318 0.97 18.40 -0.07
C PHE A 318 1.78 19.20 -1.08
N PRO A 319 1.13 20.06 -1.85
CA PRO A 319 1.79 20.85 -2.90
C PRO A 319 2.47 22.13 -2.39
N PHE A 320 2.83 22.25 -1.12
CA PHE A 320 3.28 23.49 -0.54
C PHE A 320 4.71 23.43 -0.05
N GLN A 321 5.58 24.38 -0.47
CA GLN A 321 6.96 24.50 0.00
C GLN A 321 7.05 25.13 1.39
N ASN A 322 8.10 24.78 2.13
CA ASN A 322 8.50 25.47 3.34
C ASN A 322 8.55 26.98 3.10
N GLY A 323 7.73 27.74 3.83
CA GLY A 323 7.71 29.19 3.80
C GLY A 323 6.57 29.82 3.03
N GLU A 324 5.84 29.11 2.15
CA GLU A 324 4.67 29.67 1.48
C GLU A 324 3.39 29.53 2.31
N TYR A 325 3.32 28.52 3.21
CA TYR A 325 2.12 28.18 3.97
C TYR A 325 2.38 27.82 5.44
N GLY A 326 3.47 28.29 6.01
CA GLY A 326 3.82 28.01 7.38
C GLY A 326 4.69 26.79 7.59
N ASN A 327 5.32 26.77 8.76
CA ASN A 327 6.26 25.75 9.13
C ASN A 327 5.62 24.36 9.10
N GLY A 328 5.97 23.54 8.14
CA GLY A 328 5.75 22.11 8.21
C GLY A 328 4.92 21.48 7.10
N TYR A 329 4.34 22.24 6.18
CA TYR A 329 3.51 21.66 5.12
C TYR A 329 4.25 21.39 3.84
N THR A 330 5.54 21.09 3.91
CA THR A 330 6.11 20.57 2.69
C THR A 330 7.52 20.13 2.84
N GLN A 331 7.85 19.08 2.21
CA GLN A 331 9.20 18.97 1.72
C GLN A 331 9.27 19.06 0.20
N ASN A 332 8.25 18.77 -0.56
CA ASN A 332 8.34 18.85 -2.01
C ASN A 332 6.96 18.96 -2.65
N HIS A 333 6.75 19.90 -3.57
CA HIS A 333 5.56 20.04 -4.43
C HIS A 333 5.38 18.93 -5.45
N THR A 334 5.92 17.76 -5.21
CA THR A 334 6.21 16.85 -6.30
C THR A 334 5.04 15.97 -6.66
N GLU A 335 4.11 15.73 -5.73
CA GLU A 335 2.99 14.84 -6.00
C GLU A 335 1.68 15.61 -6.05
N VAL A 336 1.05 15.58 -7.22
CA VAL A 336 -0.26 16.16 -7.42
C VAL A 336 -1.22 15.12 -7.98
N ALA A 337 -2.51 15.26 -7.65
CA ALA A 337 -3.54 14.43 -8.22
C ALA A 337 -3.57 14.55 -9.75
N ASP A 338 -3.79 13.42 -10.43
CA ASP A 338 -4.28 13.49 -11.80
C ASP A 338 -5.74 13.97 -11.73
N ASP A 339 -6.03 15.09 -12.36
CA ASP A 339 -7.32 15.78 -12.25
C ASP A 339 -8.46 15.09 -13.01
N ASN A 340 -8.14 14.19 -13.93
CA ASN A 340 -9.16 13.50 -14.73
C ASN A 340 -10.13 12.70 -13.87
N LEU A 341 -9.64 12.00 -12.84
CA LEU A 341 -10.55 11.27 -11.95
C LEU A 341 -11.43 12.23 -11.15
N TYR A 342 -10.90 13.34 -10.67
CA TYR A 342 -11.68 14.36 -9.94
C TYR A 342 -12.80 14.93 -10.81
N ASP A 343 -12.48 15.35 -12.02
CA ASP A 343 -13.44 15.95 -12.94
C ASP A 343 -14.51 14.96 -13.39
N ASP A 344 -14.11 13.73 -13.73
CA ASP A 344 -15.04 12.65 -14.09
C ASP A 344 -15.95 12.29 -12.90
N TRP A 345 -15.38 12.14 -11.71
CA TRP A 345 -16.14 11.81 -10.49
C TRP A 345 -17.15 12.91 -10.16
N LYS A 346 -16.70 14.18 -10.19
CA LYS A 346 -17.57 15.34 -9.94
C LYS A 346 -18.70 15.44 -10.97
N ALA A 347 -18.43 15.10 -12.22
CA ALA A 347 -19.46 15.10 -13.27
C ALA A 347 -20.44 13.92 -13.11
N GLU A 348 -19.95 12.72 -12.79
CA GLU A 348 -20.79 11.50 -12.67
C GLU A 348 -21.58 11.44 -11.36
N GLN A 349 -20.97 11.88 -10.26
CA GLN A 349 -21.50 11.76 -8.90
C GLN A 349 -21.27 13.04 -8.09
N PRO A 350 -21.89 14.18 -8.48
CA PRO A 350 -21.63 15.48 -7.85
C PRO A 350 -21.98 15.57 -6.36
N ASN A 351 -22.81 14.65 -5.88
CA ASN A 351 -23.25 14.58 -4.48
C ASN A 351 -22.52 13.49 -3.66
N ASP A 352 -21.52 12.83 -4.23
CA ASP A 352 -20.74 11.82 -3.52
C ASP A 352 -19.91 12.47 -2.40
N LYS A 353 -20.24 12.10 -1.16
CA LYS A 353 -19.59 12.68 0.03
C LYS A 353 -18.09 12.38 0.10
N ARG A 354 -17.64 11.31 -0.56
CA ARG A 354 -16.23 10.91 -0.57
C ARG A 354 -15.37 11.86 -1.40
N LEU A 355 -15.96 12.54 -2.38
CA LEU A 355 -15.21 13.42 -3.29
C LEU A 355 -14.49 14.54 -2.51
N ALA A 356 -15.21 15.23 -1.61
CA ALA A 356 -14.66 16.31 -0.80
C ALA A 356 -13.63 15.83 0.24
N GLU A 357 -13.68 14.54 0.61
CA GLU A 357 -12.75 13.93 1.55
C GLU A 357 -11.50 13.36 0.88
N THR A 358 -11.64 12.96 -0.38
CA THR A 358 -10.54 12.43 -1.19
C THR A 358 -9.71 13.56 -1.81
N TYR A 359 -10.38 14.67 -2.19
CA TYR A 359 -9.72 15.78 -2.86
C TYR A 359 -10.01 17.10 -2.15
N PHE A 360 -8.95 17.80 -1.75
CA PHE A 360 -9.07 19.19 -1.33
C PHE A 360 -8.95 20.11 -2.53
N VAL A 361 -9.96 20.90 -2.73
CA VAL A 361 -10.03 21.93 -3.79
C VAL A 361 -9.90 23.34 -3.22
N GLU A 362 -9.96 23.47 -1.91
CA GLU A 362 -9.76 24.72 -1.16
C GLU A 362 -8.90 24.41 0.07
N ILE A 363 -7.89 25.22 0.31
CA ILE A 363 -7.04 25.15 1.49
C ILE A 363 -6.90 26.54 2.07
N LYS A 364 -7.19 26.66 3.38
CA LYS A 364 -6.94 27.89 4.13
C LYS A 364 -5.54 27.85 4.70
N ASN A 365 -4.71 28.84 4.35
CA ASN A 365 -3.43 29.02 4.98
C ASN A 365 -3.62 29.50 6.43
N PRO A 366 -3.13 28.75 7.44
CA PRO A 366 -3.28 29.16 8.83
C PRO A 366 -2.45 30.40 9.21
N GLU A 367 -1.37 30.73 8.47
CA GLU A 367 -0.51 31.86 8.79
C GLU A 367 -1.07 33.20 8.31
N ASP A 368 -1.56 33.27 7.07
CA ASP A 368 -2.04 34.53 6.48
C ASP A 368 -3.58 34.59 6.36
N GLY A 369 -4.26 33.51 6.69
CA GLY A 369 -5.72 33.38 6.64
C GLY A 369 -6.31 33.40 5.22
N LYS A 370 -5.47 33.36 4.18
CA LYS A 370 -5.95 33.33 2.80
C LYS A 370 -6.46 31.95 2.42
N THR A 371 -7.47 31.91 1.60
CA THR A 371 -7.99 30.68 1.01
C THR A 371 -7.41 30.50 -0.39
N TYR A 372 -6.81 29.35 -0.63
CA TYR A 372 -6.31 28.95 -1.93
C TYR A 372 -7.26 27.95 -2.55
N HIS A 373 -7.59 28.15 -3.82
CA HIS A 373 -8.57 27.35 -4.54
C HIS A 373 -7.90 26.54 -5.64
N TYR A 374 -8.49 25.40 -5.98
CA TYR A 374 -8.17 24.65 -7.17
C TYR A 374 -8.16 25.58 -8.39
N TYR A 375 -7.09 25.52 -9.20
CA TYR A 375 -6.75 26.43 -10.29
C TYR A 375 -6.33 27.86 -9.92
N SER A 376 -6.15 28.22 -8.62
CA SER A 376 -5.64 29.56 -8.28
C SER A 376 -5.19 29.67 -6.81
N PRO A 377 -3.91 29.64 -6.48
CA PRO A 377 -2.70 29.27 -7.22
C PRO A 377 -2.41 27.77 -7.25
N VAL A 378 -3.25 26.94 -6.62
CA VAL A 378 -3.14 25.47 -6.64
C VAL A 378 -3.86 24.96 -7.88
N TYR A 379 -3.13 24.33 -8.79
CA TYR A 379 -3.62 24.03 -10.12
C TYR A 379 -4.21 22.64 -10.28
N THR A 380 -4.11 21.81 -9.26
CA THR A 380 -4.67 20.46 -9.22
C THR A 380 -5.32 20.18 -7.87
N PRO A 381 -6.33 19.31 -7.79
CA PRO A 381 -6.83 18.85 -6.50
C PRO A 381 -5.73 18.16 -5.72
N ILE A 382 -5.81 18.25 -4.39
CA ILE A 382 -4.83 17.68 -3.48
C ILE A 382 -5.43 16.45 -2.82
N ASN A 383 -4.63 15.39 -2.67
CA ASN A 383 -5.07 14.23 -1.92
C ASN A 383 -5.40 14.60 -0.46
N GLY A 384 -6.65 14.33 -0.05
CA GLY A 384 -7.13 14.57 1.31
C GLY A 384 -7.00 13.37 2.24
N LYS A 385 -6.74 12.17 1.69
CA LYS A 385 -6.63 10.95 2.50
C LYS A 385 -5.27 10.87 3.20
N GLY A 386 -5.29 10.53 4.48
CA GLY A 386 -4.07 10.46 5.29
C GLY A 386 -3.52 11.82 5.74
N VAL A 387 -4.24 12.90 5.42
CA VAL A 387 -3.94 14.22 5.92
C VAL A 387 -4.69 14.44 7.22
N ASP A 388 -3.96 14.61 8.29
CA ASP A 388 -4.54 15.01 9.57
C ASP A 388 -4.83 16.52 9.56
N GLN A 389 -6.08 16.88 9.33
CA GLN A 389 -6.51 18.28 9.36
C GLN A 389 -6.68 18.84 10.78
N SER A 390 -6.60 18.02 11.83
CA SER A 390 -6.64 18.52 13.20
C SER A 390 -5.43 19.41 13.54
N TYR A 391 -4.41 19.35 12.72
CA TYR A 391 -3.27 20.26 12.75
C TYR A 391 -3.57 21.69 12.31
N GLU A 392 -4.76 22.00 11.79
CA GLU A 392 -5.12 23.38 11.39
C GLU A 392 -5.01 24.42 12.52
N ASN A 393 -4.87 23.99 13.76
CA ASN A 393 -4.80 24.86 14.93
C ASN A 393 -3.53 24.73 15.77
N SER A 394 -2.52 23.96 15.35
CA SER A 394 -1.30 23.83 16.15
C SER A 394 -0.19 24.75 15.62
N GLU A 395 0.37 25.54 16.51
CA GLU A 395 1.52 26.42 16.21
C GLU A 395 2.81 25.63 15.84
N ASN A 396 2.74 24.29 15.82
CA ASN A 396 3.88 23.39 15.63
C ASN A 396 3.56 22.22 14.68
N LEU A 397 3.12 22.54 13.47
CA LEU A 397 2.94 21.54 12.42
C LEU A 397 4.27 20.98 11.92
N GLU A 398 4.78 19.98 12.59
CA GLU A 398 5.86 19.16 12.07
C GLU A 398 5.24 17.97 11.31
N ILE A 399 5.12 18.06 9.98
CA ILE A 399 4.71 16.95 9.07
C ILE A 399 5.51 15.68 9.35
N THR A 400 6.72 15.84 9.84
CA THR A 400 7.60 14.76 10.26
C THR A 400 7.11 13.99 11.49
N LYS A 401 6.01 14.41 12.13
CA LYS A 401 5.47 13.77 13.35
C LYS A 401 4.04 13.22 13.19
N ASN A 402 3.59 13.01 11.98
CA ASN A 402 2.27 12.44 11.73
C ASN A 402 2.17 11.02 12.31
N SER A 403 1.26 10.81 13.27
CA SER A 403 1.01 9.52 13.93
C SER A 403 -0.19 8.77 13.35
N VAL A 404 -0.71 9.17 12.19
CA VAL A 404 -1.82 8.47 11.55
C VAL A 404 -1.37 7.08 11.11
N ASP A 405 -2.10 6.05 11.55
CA ASP A 405 -1.85 4.68 11.14
C ASP A 405 -2.18 4.50 9.65
N ARG A 406 -1.34 3.79 8.94
CA ARG A 406 -1.66 3.42 7.57
C ARG A 406 -2.66 2.27 7.55
N ILE A 407 -3.78 2.48 6.88
CA ILE A 407 -4.78 1.44 6.67
C ILE A 407 -4.26 0.45 5.61
N GLU A 408 -4.13 -0.82 5.98
CA GLU A 408 -3.78 -1.89 5.04
C GLU A 408 -5.01 -2.69 4.59
N ILE A 409 -5.96 -2.91 5.51
CA ILE A 409 -7.21 -3.61 5.23
C ILE A 409 -8.35 -2.90 5.96
N ARG A 410 -9.44 -2.60 5.24
CA ARG A 410 -10.67 -2.09 5.84
C ARG A 410 -11.92 -2.79 5.29
N TYR A 411 -13.02 -2.74 6.04
CA TYR A 411 -14.24 -3.50 5.74
C TYR A 411 -14.85 -3.17 4.37
N ALA A 412 -14.75 -1.91 3.92
CA ALA A 412 -15.19 -1.51 2.57
C ALA A 412 -14.53 -2.33 1.46
N GLU A 413 -13.26 -2.70 1.63
CA GLU A 413 -12.56 -3.56 0.68
C GLU A 413 -13.18 -4.96 0.61
N VAL A 414 -13.52 -5.54 1.75
CA VAL A 414 -14.16 -6.87 1.82
C VAL A 414 -15.49 -6.87 1.06
N LEU A 415 -16.26 -5.80 1.21
CA LEU A 415 -17.53 -5.62 0.48
C LEU A 415 -17.29 -5.55 -1.03
N LEU A 416 -16.27 -4.79 -1.44
CA LEU A 416 -15.99 -4.57 -2.86
C LEU A 416 -15.34 -5.80 -3.51
N ILE A 417 -14.46 -6.53 -2.80
CA ILE A 417 -13.96 -7.85 -3.23
C ILE A 417 -15.13 -8.82 -3.51
N LYS A 418 -16.08 -8.90 -2.57
CA LYS A 418 -17.26 -9.75 -2.76
C LYS A 418 -18.09 -9.32 -3.97
N ALA A 419 -18.37 -8.03 -4.10
CA ALA A 419 -19.15 -7.49 -5.21
C ALA A 419 -18.47 -7.77 -6.56
N GLU A 420 -17.17 -7.52 -6.64
CA GLU A 420 -16.37 -7.75 -7.85
C GLU A 420 -16.34 -9.23 -8.24
N ALA A 421 -16.00 -10.10 -7.31
CA ALA A 421 -15.96 -11.54 -7.58
C ALA A 421 -17.32 -12.07 -8.06
N LEU A 422 -18.42 -11.62 -7.45
CA LEU A 422 -19.78 -11.98 -7.88
C LEU A 422 -20.09 -11.48 -9.30
N VAL A 423 -19.73 -10.24 -9.63
CA VAL A 423 -19.92 -9.70 -11.00
C VAL A 423 -19.10 -10.47 -12.02
N GLN A 424 -17.85 -10.80 -11.69
CA GLN A 424 -17.02 -11.62 -12.58
C GLN A 424 -17.57 -13.03 -12.77
N LEU A 425 -18.26 -13.60 -11.77
CA LEU A 425 -18.96 -14.89 -11.85
C LEU A 425 -20.31 -14.79 -12.59
N GLY A 426 -20.70 -13.60 -13.05
CA GLY A 426 -22.01 -13.38 -13.72
C GLY A 426 -23.19 -13.28 -12.74
N ARG A 427 -22.94 -13.12 -11.44
CA ARG A 427 -23.93 -13.06 -10.37
C ARG A 427 -24.23 -11.62 -9.94
N ASN A 428 -24.45 -10.75 -10.93
CA ASN A 428 -24.54 -9.29 -10.74
C ASN A 428 -25.62 -8.88 -9.72
N SER A 429 -26.78 -9.55 -9.69
CA SER A 429 -27.84 -9.23 -8.72
C SER A 429 -27.44 -9.54 -7.28
N GLU A 430 -26.60 -10.56 -7.05
CA GLU A 430 -26.09 -10.89 -5.73
C GLU A 430 -24.99 -9.90 -5.28
N ALA A 431 -24.30 -9.28 -6.23
CA ALA A 431 -23.32 -8.24 -5.98
C ALA A 431 -23.96 -6.91 -5.50
N ALA A 432 -25.25 -6.73 -5.73
CA ALA A 432 -25.92 -5.46 -5.45
C ALA A 432 -25.81 -5.04 -3.97
N GLU A 433 -26.07 -5.93 -3.02
CA GLU A 433 -26.06 -5.53 -1.59
C GLU A 433 -24.68 -5.12 -1.10
N PRO A 434 -23.59 -5.89 -1.24
CA PRO A 434 -22.27 -5.44 -0.81
C PRO A 434 -21.82 -4.15 -1.53
N PHE A 435 -22.14 -4.00 -2.82
CA PHE A 435 -21.85 -2.80 -3.59
C PHE A 435 -22.63 -1.58 -3.09
N ASN A 436 -23.92 -1.72 -2.84
CA ASN A 436 -24.78 -0.62 -2.43
C ASN A 436 -24.55 -0.16 -0.98
N GLN A 437 -23.94 -0.96 -0.11
CA GLN A 437 -23.53 -0.48 1.22
C GLN A 437 -22.56 0.70 1.11
N LEU A 438 -21.59 0.65 0.18
CA LEU A 438 -20.65 1.74 -0.08
C LEU A 438 -21.39 2.96 -0.64
N ARG A 439 -22.27 2.74 -1.60
CA ARG A 439 -23.03 3.82 -2.25
C ARG A 439 -24.01 4.52 -1.30
N ARG A 440 -24.68 3.76 -0.42
CA ARG A 440 -25.52 4.34 0.66
C ARG A 440 -24.72 5.24 1.60
N ARG A 441 -23.52 4.80 2.04
CA ARG A 441 -22.62 5.63 2.85
C ARG A 441 -22.20 6.88 2.08
N ALA A 442 -21.84 6.76 0.83
CA ALA A 442 -21.45 7.86 -0.03
C ALA A 442 -22.59 8.83 -0.36
N GLY A 443 -23.86 8.44 -0.16
CA GLY A 443 -25.03 9.27 -0.46
C GLY A 443 -25.39 9.30 -1.95
N ILE A 444 -25.00 8.27 -2.72
CA ILE A 444 -25.27 8.16 -4.16
C ILE A 444 -26.25 7.00 -4.46
N ALA A 445 -26.82 7.01 -5.67
CA ALA A 445 -27.88 6.09 -6.06
C ALA A 445 -27.45 4.61 -6.04
N GLU A 446 -28.34 3.73 -5.57
CA GLU A 446 -28.15 2.28 -5.57
C GLU A 446 -28.31 1.68 -6.97
N VAL A 447 -27.67 0.52 -7.19
CA VAL A 447 -27.69 -0.23 -8.45
C VAL A 447 -28.13 -1.65 -8.19
N SER A 448 -29.16 -2.15 -8.92
CA SER A 448 -29.73 -3.49 -8.68
C SER A 448 -28.89 -4.65 -9.23
N ALA A 449 -28.04 -4.40 -10.21
CA ALA A 449 -27.15 -5.38 -10.82
C ALA A 449 -25.89 -4.64 -11.36
N PRO A 450 -24.89 -4.39 -10.52
CA PRO A 450 -23.70 -3.64 -10.93
C PRO A 450 -22.95 -4.35 -12.07
N THR A 451 -22.44 -3.58 -13.02
CA THR A 451 -21.55 -4.06 -14.07
C THR A 451 -20.10 -4.06 -13.61
N PHE A 452 -19.22 -4.74 -14.37
CA PHE A 452 -17.79 -4.75 -14.04
C PHE A 452 -17.16 -3.35 -14.13
N ASP A 453 -17.59 -2.52 -15.09
CA ASP A 453 -17.12 -1.14 -15.19
C ASP A 453 -17.58 -0.29 -13.99
N GLN A 454 -18.78 -0.51 -13.48
CA GLN A 454 -19.24 0.15 -12.24
C GLN A 454 -18.44 -0.32 -11.02
N ILE A 455 -18.06 -1.59 -10.96
CA ILE A 455 -17.15 -2.10 -9.91
C ILE A 455 -15.79 -1.41 -9.99
N LYS A 456 -15.18 -1.34 -11.18
CA LYS A 456 -13.90 -0.63 -11.36
C LYS A 456 -13.98 0.82 -10.92
N ARG A 457 -15.05 1.51 -11.32
CA ARG A 457 -15.27 2.92 -10.93
C ARG A 457 -15.48 3.07 -9.42
N GLU A 458 -16.14 2.12 -8.76
CA GLU A 458 -16.32 2.14 -7.30
C GLU A 458 -14.99 1.92 -6.56
N TRP A 459 -14.08 1.07 -7.09
CA TRP A 459 -12.71 0.97 -6.59
C TRP A 459 -11.97 2.29 -6.68
N ASP A 460 -12.12 3.02 -7.79
CA ASP A 460 -11.53 4.35 -7.93
C ASP A 460 -12.10 5.34 -6.91
N TYR A 461 -13.43 5.40 -6.75
CA TYR A 461 -14.07 6.32 -5.81
C TYR A 461 -13.73 6.01 -4.35
N GLU A 462 -13.67 4.73 -4.00
CA GLU A 462 -13.47 4.31 -2.62
C GLU A 462 -12.00 4.27 -2.22
N PHE A 463 -11.11 3.82 -3.11
CA PHE A 463 -9.73 3.42 -2.76
C PHE A 463 -8.62 4.22 -3.44
N THR A 464 -8.91 5.26 -4.20
CA THR A 464 -7.86 6.16 -4.72
C THR A 464 -6.99 6.68 -3.57
N TYR A 465 -5.67 6.62 -3.76
CA TYR A 465 -4.62 6.95 -2.80
C TYR A 465 -4.47 5.99 -1.60
N GLU A 466 -5.12 4.83 -1.63
CA GLU A 466 -4.97 3.78 -0.63
C GLU A 466 -4.13 2.59 -1.13
N GLN A 467 -3.27 2.81 -2.10
CA GLN A 467 -2.33 1.82 -2.64
C GLN A 467 -2.97 0.65 -3.39
N PHE A 468 -4.00 0.95 -4.18
CA PHE A 468 -4.65 -0.01 -5.07
C PHE A 468 -4.50 0.32 -6.55
N SER A 469 -4.17 1.55 -6.93
CA SER A 469 -4.35 2.06 -8.30
C SER A 469 -3.63 1.23 -9.36
N VAL A 470 -2.30 1.09 -9.31
CA VAL A 470 -1.58 0.26 -10.29
C VAL A 470 -1.85 -1.23 -10.11
N LEU A 471 -2.07 -1.70 -8.87
CA LEU A 471 -2.35 -3.11 -8.60
C LEU A 471 -3.67 -3.55 -9.26
N ASN A 472 -4.68 -2.70 -9.21
CA ASN A 472 -5.94 -2.91 -9.91
C ASN A 472 -5.75 -2.90 -11.43
N SER A 473 -4.99 -1.94 -11.96
CA SER A 473 -4.67 -1.90 -13.40
C SER A 473 -3.89 -3.13 -13.88
N TYR A 474 -3.02 -3.70 -13.03
CA TYR A 474 -2.32 -4.95 -13.34
C TYR A 474 -3.28 -6.14 -13.44
N ARG A 475 -4.17 -6.32 -12.46
CA ARG A 475 -5.10 -7.44 -12.46
C ARG A 475 -6.22 -7.30 -13.51
N TRP A 476 -6.67 -6.08 -13.82
CA TRP A 476 -7.64 -5.82 -14.89
C TRP A 476 -7.01 -5.79 -16.30
N LYS A 477 -5.67 -5.84 -16.41
CA LYS A 477 -4.92 -5.79 -17.66
C LYS A 477 -5.10 -4.47 -18.44
N ASP A 478 -5.42 -3.37 -17.76
CA ASP A 478 -5.75 -2.09 -18.40
C ASP A 478 -4.74 -0.96 -18.12
N LEU A 479 -3.56 -1.26 -17.55
CA LEU A 479 -2.54 -0.25 -17.24
C LEU A 479 -2.24 0.69 -18.41
N ILE A 480 -1.92 0.12 -19.57
CA ILE A 480 -1.54 0.92 -20.76
C ILE A 480 -2.72 1.77 -21.22
N SER A 481 -3.90 1.18 -21.31
CA SER A 481 -5.10 1.91 -21.73
C SER A 481 -5.52 2.96 -20.71
N SER A 482 -5.46 2.66 -19.42
CA SER A 482 -5.83 3.62 -18.37
C SER A 482 -4.90 4.83 -18.33
N VAL A 483 -3.58 4.63 -18.46
CA VAL A 483 -2.61 5.73 -18.53
C VAL A 483 -2.75 6.52 -19.84
N LYS A 484 -3.13 5.86 -20.95
CA LYS A 484 -3.30 6.50 -22.27
C LYS A 484 -4.71 7.06 -22.51
N LEU A 485 -5.69 6.72 -21.69
CA LEU A 485 -7.06 7.24 -21.74
C LEU A 485 -7.16 8.68 -21.22
N VAL A 486 -6.13 9.41 -21.21
CA VAL A 486 -6.14 10.80 -20.79
C VAL A 486 -7.02 11.61 -21.71
N LYS A 487 -8.32 11.54 -21.40
CA LYS A 487 -9.37 12.16 -22.20
C LYS A 487 -9.26 13.68 -22.27
N ASN A 488 -8.67 14.27 -21.27
CA ASN A 488 -8.75 15.70 -21.12
C ASN A 488 -7.57 16.19 -20.29
N TYR A 489 -6.39 16.21 -20.90
CA TYR A 489 -5.42 17.18 -20.44
C TYR A 489 -5.94 18.60 -20.78
N LYS A 490 -7.18 18.92 -20.36
CA LYS A 490 -7.74 20.26 -20.56
C LYS A 490 -6.86 21.34 -19.98
N HIS A 491 -6.17 20.97 -18.91
CA HIS A 491 -5.24 21.86 -18.23
C HIS A 491 -3.79 21.64 -18.67
N PHE A 492 -3.51 20.54 -19.37
CA PHE A 492 -2.16 20.13 -19.76
C PHE A 492 -2.04 19.84 -21.26
N ALA A 493 -3.13 19.99 -22.03
CA ALA A 493 -3.10 19.95 -23.48
C ALA A 493 -2.47 21.22 -24.05
N ASP A 494 -2.13 21.21 -25.34
CA ASP A 494 -1.61 22.40 -26.04
C ASP A 494 -2.58 23.60 -25.99
N ASP A 495 -3.84 23.38 -25.60
CA ASP A 495 -4.91 24.35 -25.45
C ASP A 495 -5.22 24.80 -24.01
N TRP A 496 -4.44 24.35 -22.99
CA TRP A 496 -4.66 24.75 -21.59
C TRP A 496 -4.71 26.26 -21.39
N LYS A 497 -3.93 27.01 -22.19
CA LYS A 497 -3.94 28.47 -22.22
C LYS A 497 -5.31 29.04 -22.56
N THR A 498 -6.02 28.39 -23.48
CA THR A 498 -7.37 28.79 -23.88
C THR A 498 -8.40 28.48 -22.81
N SER A 499 -8.26 27.32 -22.14
CA SER A 499 -9.19 26.91 -21.09
C SER A 499 -9.10 27.76 -19.82
N LEU A 500 -7.95 28.38 -19.54
CA LEU A 500 -7.77 29.35 -18.45
C LEU A 500 -8.11 30.80 -18.85
N GLY A 501 -8.71 31.04 -20.03
CA GLY A 501 -9.15 32.35 -20.45
C GLY A 501 -8.03 33.32 -20.83
N ASN A 502 -6.86 32.83 -21.20
CA ASN A 502 -5.65 33.56 -21.56
C ASN A 502 -5.11 34.54 -20.50
N THR A 503 -5.52 34.41 -19.25
CA THR A 503 -5.04 35.22 -18.13
C THR A 503 -4.27 34.33 -17.14
N TYR A 504 -2.99 34.16 -17.37
CA TYR A 504 -2.08 33.41 -16.48
C TYR A 504 -0.77 34.18 -16.30
N THR A 505 -0.13 33.95 -15.16
CA THR A 505 1.18 34.53 -14.86
C THR A 505 2.29 33.72 -15.54
N ALA A 506 3.50 34.28 -15.59
CA ALA A 506 4.68 33.56 -16.08
C ALA A 506 4.98 32.28 -15.23
N ASP A 507 4.75 32.36 -13.94
CA ASP A 507 4.95 31.21 -13.03
C ASP A 507 3.93 30.10 -13.30
N GLN A 508 2.68 30.47 -13.55
CA GLN A 508 1.63 29.52 -13.96
C GLN A 508 1.97 28.86 -15.30
N GLU A 509 2.46 29.64 -16.27
CA GLU A 509 2.90 29.07 -17.55
C GLU A 509 4.06 28.10 -17.38
N ALA A 510 5.03 28.42 -16.54
CA ALA A 510 6.16 27.53 -16.25
C ALA A 510 5.70 26.23 -15.57
N TYR A 511 4.80 26.33 -14.59
CA TYR A 511 4.21 25.19 -13.90
C TYR A 511 3.47 24.24 -14.86
N PHE A 512 2.50 24.75 -15.60
CA PHE A 512 1.72 23.95 -16.55
C PHE A 512 2.59 23.34 -17.65
N THR A 513 3.63 24.05 -18.08
CA THR A 513 4.58 23.50 -19.05
C THR A 513 5.33 22.30 -18.50
N LYS A 514 5.79 22.36 -17.25
CA LYS A 514 6.42 21.23 -16.58
C LYS A 514 5.47 20.03 -16.47
N VAL A 515 4.25 20.26 -15.97
CA VAL A 515 3.26 19.20 -15.81
C VAL A 515 2.89 18.57 -17.15
N HIS A 516 2.67 19.40 -18.19
CA HIS A 516 2.39 18.93 -19.55
C HIS A 516 3.51 18.03 -20.10
N ASN A 517 4.77 18.47 -19.98
CA ASN A 517 5.91 17.70 -20.43
C ASN A 517 6.03 16.36 -19.68
N HIS A 518 5.79 16.38 -18.37
CA HIS A 518 5.81 15.19 -17.55
C HIS A 518 4.72 14.18 -17.96
N LEU A 519 3.49 14.64 -18.14
CA LEU A 519 2.38 13.79 -18.56
C LEU A 519 2.59 13.22 -19.96
N ARG A 520 3.17 14.02 -20.87
CA ARG A 520 3.55 13.54 -22.20
C ARG A 520 4.61 12.45 -22.14
N ALA A 521 5.61 12.58 -21.26
CA ALA A 521 6.61 11.55 -21.02
C ALA A 521 5.95 10.29 -20.44
N LYS A 522 5.10 10.40 -19.42
CA LYS A 522 4.32 9.31 -18.82
C LYS A 522 3.54 8.53 -19.87
N TYR A 523 2.74 9.22 -20.68
CA TYR A 523 1.97 8.65 -21.79
C TYR A 523 2.85 7.94 -22.82
N ASN A 524 3.99 8.54 -23.17
CA ASN A 524 4.89 7.99 -24.19
C ASN A 524 5.70 6.81 -23.66
N ASN A 525 5.96 6.71 -22.37
CA ASN A 525 6.85 5.71 -21.80
C ASN A 525 6.15 4.44 -21.34
N VAL A 526 4.85 4.51 -20.97
CA VAL A 526 4.13 3.31 -20.52
C VAL A 526 4.14 2.22 -21.61
N ARG A 527 4.58 1.01 -21.25
CA ARG A 527 4.77 -0.16 -22.13
C ARG A 527 4.36 -1.45 -21.44
N GLY A 528 4.30 -2.52 -22.18
CA GLY A 528 3.97 -3.86 -21.66
C GLY A 528 4.86 -4.32 -20.51
N LYS A 529 6.15 -3.97 -20.50
CA LYS A 529 7.05 -4.32 -19.39
C LYS A 529 6.56 -3.78 -18.03
N HIS A 530 5.86 -2.66 -18.02
CA HIS A 530 5.41 -1.98 -16.80
C HIS A 530 4.22 -2.66 -16.10
N TYR A 531 3.72 -3.79 -16.62
CA TYR A 531 2.87 -4.70 -15.84
C TYR A 531 3.63 -5.39 -14.70
N ARG A 532 4.93 -5.14 -14.58
CA ARG A 532 5.80 -5.58 -13.48
C ARG A 532 6.83 -4.52 -13.17
N GLN A 533 7.31 -4.53 -11.95
CA GLN A 533 8.46 -3.72 -11.55
C GLN A 533 9.76 -4.43 -11.95
N PRO A 534 10.86 -3.69 -12.20
CA PRO A 534 12.18 -4.29 -12.39
C PRO A 534 12.61 -5.03 -11.12
N ILE A 535 13.23 -6.22 -11.26
CA ILE A 535 13.91 -6.86 -10.13
C ILE A 535 15.08 -5.96 -9.74
N PRO A 536 15.08 -5.43 -8.52
CA PRO A 536 16.06 -4.42 -8.13
C PRO A 536 17.40 -5.03 -7.73
N THR A 537 18.41 -4.17 -7.61
CA THR A 537 19.65 -4.49 -6.92
C THR A 537 19.43 -4.66 -5.42
N GLY A 538 20.40 -5.22 -4.70
CA GLY A 538 20.46 -5.17 -3.25
C GLY A 538 20.62 -3.74 -2.73
N LEU A 539 20.46 -3.55 -1.42
CA LEU A 539 20.53 -2.24 -0.76
C LEU A 539 21.89 -1.53 -0.98
N SER A 540 22.98 -2.29 -1.15
CA SER A 540 24.31 -1.77 -1.42
C SER A 540 24.65 -1.71 -2.91
N GLY A 541 23.68 -1.95 -3.79
CA GLY A 541 23.83 -1.90 -5.25
C GLY A 541 24.37 -3.20 -5.89
N GLU A 542 24.46 -4.29 -5.14
CA GLU A 542 24.90 -5.59 -5.63
C GLU A 542 23.82 -6.30 -6.46
N ASP A 543 24.25 -7.11 -7.43
CA ASP A 543 23.36 -8.02 -8.16
C ASP A 543 22.88 -9.15 -7.22
N LEU A 544 21.57 -9.27 -7.05
CA LEU A 544 20.95 -10.30 -6.22
C LEU A 544 20.97 -11.70 -6.86
N GLY A 545 21.36 -11.82 -8.13
CA GLY A 545 21.36 -13.08 -8.87
C GLY A 545 19.97 -13.62 -9.19
N ILE A 546 18.92 -12.80 -9.01
CA ILE A 546 17.55 -13.13 -9.38
C ILE A 546 17.34 -12.72 -10.84
N ALA A 547 16.74 -13.61 -11.65
CA ALA A 547 16.46 -13.31 -13.05
C ALA A 547 15.57 -12.07 -13.20
N GLN A 548 15.93 -11.16 -14.10
CA GLN A 548 15.23 -9.91 -14.34
C GLN A 548 13.84 -10.13 -14.95
N ASN A 549 12.92 -9.21 -14.70
CA ASN A 549 11.64 -9.16 -15.39
C ASN A 549 11.81 -8.73 -16.86
N PRO A 550 10.94 -9.23 -17.77
CA PRO A 550 11.05 -8.93 -19.19
C PRO A 550 11.03 -7.42 -19.49
N GLY A 551 11.94 -6.98 -20.36
CA GLY A 551 12.02 -5.60 -20.84
C GLY A 551 12.85 -4.63 -19.98
N TYR A 552 13.47 -5.13 -18.88
CA TYR A 552 14.38 -4.36 -18.04
C TYR A 552 15.83 -4.80 -18.18
#